data_c654bb882678fd2dee3e1cb7bcae5210
#
_entry.id   c654bb882678fd2dee3e1cb7bcae5210
#
_cell.length_a   1.000
_cell.length_b   1.000
_cell.length_c   1.000
_cell.angle_alpha   90.00
_cell.angle_beta   90.00
_cell.angle_gamma   90.00
#
_symmetry.space_group_name_H-M   'P 1'
#
loop_
_entity.id
_entity.type
_entity.pdbx_description
1 polymer ?
#
loop_
_entity_poly.entity_id
_entity_poly.type
_entity_poly.pdbx_seq_one_letter_code
_entity_poly.pdbx_strand_id
1 'polypeptide(L)'
;MFQTKPLHVPPAGSLLAVVFDVGETLLEESRAWAEWARWLGVSDLTLAGLLGAAIARGQAHVEALRMVKPGFDFPAERRARAKAGIPDELRPSDLYPDALPCIAALRDMGLVVGAAGNTGVEVERFLRVSCGVDVVASSAGLGVAKPAPGFFAAVADLAGVEPGRIAYVGDRVDNDVLPALEAGMVAVHIRRGPWGHLHAGLPEAARADIRIDSLAELPGRLAAHPA
;
A
#
# COMPACT_ATOMS: atom_id res chain seq x y z
N MET A 1 30.12 -23.44 -19.74
CA MET A 1 29.98 -22.28 -20.65
C MET A 1 28.75 -21.51 -20.23
N PHE A 2 28.93 -20.49 -19.38
CA PHE A 2 27.82 -19.67 -18.89
C PHE A 2 27.48 -18.68 -19.99
N GLN A 3 26.29 -18.85 -20.62
CA GLN A 3 25.76 -17.84 -21.51
C GLN A 3 25.31 -16.64 -20.65
N THR A 4 26.05 -15.56 -20.70
CA THR A 4 25.63 -14.26 -20.20
C THR A 4 24.45 -13.79 -21.03
N LYS A 5 23.26 -13.75 -20.42
CA LYS A 5 22.09 -13.12 -21.01
C LYS A 5 22.47 -11.66 -21.36
N PRO A 6 22.26 -11.17 -22.59
CA PRO A 6 22.59 -9.79 -22.90
C PRO A 6 21.83 -8.84 -21.98
N LEU A 7 22.52 -7.84 -21.41
CA LEU A 7 21.92 -6.76 -20.65
C LEU A 7 20.90 -6.05 -21.54
N HIS A 8 19.63 -6.29 -21.28
CA HIS A 8 18.54 -5.57 -21.93
C HIS A 8 18.54 -4.16 -21.36
N VAL A 9 18.96 -3.18 -22.15
CA VAL A 9 18.81 -1.76 -21.80
C VAL A 9 17.39 -1.37 -22.20
N PRO A 10 16.50 -1.07 -21.23
CA PRO A 10 15.14 -0.72 -21.54
C PRO A 10 15.08 0.64 -22.26
N PRO A 11 14.09 0.86 -23.14
CA PRO A 11 13.90 2.13 -23.85
C PRO A 11 13.87 3.33 -22.89
N ALA A 12 14.31 4.49 -23.38
CA ALA A 12 14.17 5.73 -22.62
C ALA A 12 12.67 5.97 -22.34
N GLY A 13 12.31 6.28 -21.10
CA GLY A 13 10.93 6.50 -20.68
C GLY A 13 10.18 5.25 -20.17
N SER A 14 10.65 4.01 -20.44
CA SER A 14 9.99 2.81 -19.91
C SER A 14 10.08 2.71 -18.39
N LEU A 15 9.04 2.19 -17.74
CA LEU A 15 9.05 1.89 -16.33
C LEU A 15 10.15 0.89 -15.97
N LEU A 16 10.76 1.10 -14.82
CA LEU A 16 11.81 0.23 -14.26
C LEU A 16 11.42 -0.35 -12.91
N ALA A 17 10.49 0.28 -12.21
CA ALA A 17 10.05 -0.18 -10.91
C ALA A 17 8.54 -0.02 -10.74
N VAL A 18 7.98 -0.88 -9.88
CA VAL A 18 6.63 -0.75 -9.35
C VAL A 18 6.72 -0.81 -7.83
N VAL A 19 6.16 0.18 -7.16
CA VAL A 19 6.10 0.22 -5.70
C VAL A 19 4.64 0.24 -5.26
N PHE A 20 4.30 -0.68 -4.39
CA PHE A 20 2.95 -0.81 -3.84
C PHE A 20 2.84 -0.13 -2.48
N ASP A 21 1.74 0.54 -2.23
CA ASP A 21 1.26 0.71 -0.87
C ASP A 21 0.96 -0.65 -0.22
N VAL A 22 0.72 -0.67 1.07
CA VAL A 22 0.63 -1.91 1.85
C VAL A 22 -0.81 -2.24 2.23
N GLY A 23 -1.43 -1.44 3.11
CA GLY A 23 -2.79 -1.67 3.57
C GLY A 23 -3.80 -1.46 2.45
N GLU A 24 -4.79 -2.35 2.33
CA GLU A 24 -5.82 -2.30 1.29
C GLU A 24 -5.28 -2.21 -0.16
N THR A 25 -3.97 -2.48 -0.32
CA THR A 25 -3.31 -2.63 -1.63
C THR A 25 -2.71 -4.02 -1.79
N LEU A 26 -1.76 -4.41 -0.95
CA LEU A 26 -1.23 -5.77 -0.87
C LEU A 26 -1.91 -6.59 0.22
N LEU A 27 -2.24 -5.96 1.36
CA LEU A 27 -2.86 -6.58 2.53
C LEU A 27 -4.34 -6.22 2.62
N GLU A 28 -5.17 -7.20 2.83
CA GLU A 28 -6.58 -7.06 3.19
C GLU A 28 -6.68 -6.93 4.72
N GLU A 29 -7.20 -5.82 5.20
CA GLU A 29 -7.20 -5.49 6.63
C GLU A 29 -8.44 -5.98 7.40
N SER A 30 -9.39 -6.67 6.76
CA SER A 30 -10.66 -7.10 7.39
C SER A 30 -10.45 -7.88 8.68
N ARG A 31 -9.46 -8.80 8.72
CA ARG A 31 -9.15 -9.57 9.92
C ARG A 31 -8.63 -8.69 11.05
N ALA A 32 -7.76 -7.75 10.73
CA ALA A 32 -7.21 -6.83 11.73
C ALA A 32 -8.31 -5.94 12.32
N TRP A 33 -9.18 -5.40 11.49
CA TRP A 33 -10.34 -4.60 11.94
C TRP A 33 -11.34 -5.43 12.76
N ALA A 34 -11.61 -6.68 12.40
CA ALA A 34 -12.44 -7.59 13.18
C ALA A 34 -11.81 -7.92 14.55
N GLU A 35 -10.51 -8.05 14.64
CA GLU A 35 -9.81 -8.24 15.92
C GLU A 35 -9.89 -7.00 16.80
N TRP A 36 -9.80 -5.79 16.23
CA TRP A 36 -10.02 -4.54 16.95
C TRP A 36 -11.48 -4.39 17.41
N ALA A 37 -12.46 -4.75 16.58
CA ALA A 37 -13.88 -4.73 16.96
C ALA A 37 -14.12 -5.62 18.20
N ARG A 38 -13.61 -6.86 18.17
CA ARG A 38 -13.71 -7.80 19.32
C ARG A 38 -13.03 -7.24 20.57
N TRP A 39 -11.84 -6.65 20.44
CA TRP A 39 -11.13 -6.04 21.56
C TRP A 39 -11.93 -4.88 22.20
N LEU A 40 -12.61 -4.12 21.39
CA LEU A 40 -13.44 -2.99 21.83
C LEU A 40 -14.87 -3.39 22.24
N GLY A 41 -15.24 -4.65 22.10
CA GLY A 41 -16.55 -5.16 22.49
C GLY A 41 -17.70 -4.73 21.57
N VAL A 42 -17.41 -4.44 20.30
CA VAL A 42 -18.42 -4.10 19.27
C VAL A 42 -18.43 -5.12 18.15
N SER A 43 -19.50 -5.14 17.34
CA SER A 43 -19.53 -5.99 16.15
C SER A 43 -18.61 -5.48 15.05
N ASP A 44 -18.14 -6.41 14.19
CA ASP A 44 -17.31 -6.08 13.01
C ASP A 44 -18.04 -5.07 12.12
N LEU A 45 -19.35 -5.25 11.91
CA LEU A 45 -20.19 -4.33 11.12
C LEU A 45 -20.23 -2.92 11.74
N THR A 46 -20.29 -2.82 13.07
CA THR A 46 -20.30 -1.53 13.77
C THR A 46 -18.99 -0.78 13.52
N LEU A 47 -17.85 -1.45 13.72
CA LEU A 47 -16.55 -0.81 13.53
C LEU A 47 -16.29 -0.47 12.06
N ALA A 48 -16.65 -1.36 11.13
CA ALA A 48 -16.54 -1.10 9.69
C ALA A 48 -17.39 0.10 9.25
N GLY A 49 -18.63 0.21 9.76
CA GLY A 49 -19.48 1.38 9.51
C GLY A 49 -18.89 2.68 10.04
N LEU A 50 -18.30 2.67 11.25
CA LEU A 50 -17.61 3.84 11.82
C LEU A 50 -16.35 4.19 11.04
N LEU A 51 -15.61 3.21 10.55
CA LEU A 51 -14.45 3.40 9.67
C LEU A 51 -14.88 4.12 8.38
N GLY A 52 -15.88 3.61 7.68
CA GLY A 52 -16.43 4.25 6.49
C GLY A 52 -16.92 5.68 6.76
N ALA A 53 -17.56 5.91 7.91
CA ALA A 53 -18.01 7.24 8.30
C ALA A 53 -16.85 8.21 8.60
N ALA A 54 -15.75 7.74 9.20
CA ALA A 54 -14.54 8.54 9.41
C ALA A 54 -13.90 8.92 8.08
N ILE A 55 -13.73 7.95 7.19
CA ILE A 55 -13.15 8.15 5.85
C ILE A 55 -13.97 9.16 5.03
N ALA A 56 -15.29 8.99 4.99
CA ALA A 56 -16.18 9.90 4.26
C ALA A 56 -16.14 11.36 4.78
N ARG A 57 -15.65 11.57 6.01
CA ARG A 57 -15.42 12.88 6.60
C ARG A 57 -13.99 13.38 6.44
N GLY A 58 -13.14 12.68 5.70
CA GLY A 58 -11.71 13.00 5.56
C GLY A 58 -10.91 12.83 6.84
N GLN A 59 -11.38 11.99 7.77
CA GLN A 59 -10.74 11.74 9.06
C GLN A 59 -9.82 10.51 8.97
N ALA A 60 -8.81 10.47 9.86
CA ALA A 60 -7.94 9.31 9.99
C ALA A 60 -8.73 8.08 10.50
N HIS A 61 -8.32 6.88 10.09
CA HIS A 61 -8.95 5.61 10.50
C HIS A 61 -9.04 5.44 12.03
N VAL A 62 -8.08 5.98 12.78
CA VAL A 62 -8.09 5.93 14.24
C VAL A 62 -9.32 6.60 14.86
N GLU A 63 -9.98 7.52 14.14
CA GLU A 63 -11.19 8.17 14.63
C GLU A 63 -12.36 7.18 14.77
N ALA A 64 -12.41 6.15 13.92
CA ALA A 64 -13.39 5.07 14.09
C ALA A 64 -13.25 4.37 15.46
N LEU A 65 -12.01 4.13 15.88
CA LEU A 65 -11.71 3.54 17.19
C LEU A 65 -12.06 4.50 18.35
N ARG A 66 -11.80 5.80 18.17
CA ARG A 66 -12.16 6.85 19.15
C ARG A 66 -13.67 7.05 19.28
N MET A 67 -14.44 6.83 18.22
CA MET A 67 -15.91 6.85 18.30
C MET A 67 -16.45 5.72 19.18
N VAL A 68 -15.77 4.58 19.23
CA VAL A 68 -16.14 3.46 20.13
C VAL A 68 -15.60 3.70 21.54
N LYS A 69 -14.35 4.11 21.67
CA LYS A 69 -13.68 4.33 22.96
C LYS A 69 -13.09 5.74 23.00
N PRO A 70 -13.77 6.72 23.59
CA PRO A 70 -13.22 8.05 23.79
C PRO A 70 -11.87 8.01 24.50
N GLY A 71 -10.90 8.78 24.01
CA GLY A 71 -9.53 8.74 24.54
C GLY A 71 -8.69 7.53 24.10
N PHE A 72 -9.12 6.80 23.05
CA PHE A 72 -8.37 5.69 22.49
C PHE A 72 -6.95 6.11 22.11
N ASP A 73 -5.96 5.43 22.72
CA ASP A 73 -4.52 5.58 22.45
C ASP A 73 -4.04 4.31 21.75
N PHE A 74 -3.79 4.40 20.45
CA PHE A 74 -3.43 3.25 19.64
C PHE A 74 -2.18 2.51 20.15
N PRO A 75 -1.04 3.17 20.47
CA PRO A 75 0.11 2.51 21.05
C PRO A 75 -0.17 1.81 22.38
N ALA A 76 -0.96 2.44 23.27
CA ALA A 76 -1.31 1.85 24.57
C ALA A 76 -2.19 0.61 24.40
N GLU A 77 -3.19 0.68 23.52
CA GLU A 77 -4.09 -0.44 23.26
C GLU A 77 -3.36 -1.62 22.56
N ARG A 78 -2.44 -1.34 21.63
CA ARG A 78 -1.58 -2.38 21.05
C ARG A 78 -0.77 -3.12 22.12
N ARG A 79 -0.17 -2.38 23.06
CA ARG A 79 0.55 -2.99 24.18
C ARG A 79 -0.37 -3.81 25.08
N ALA A 80 -1.58 -3.33 25.35
CA ALA A 80 -2.56 -4.04 26.16
C ALA A 80 -3.01 -5.36 25.48
N ARG A 81 -3.28 -5.33 24.18
CA ARG A 81 -3.61 -6.53 23.39
C ARG A 81 -2.46 -7.55 23.39
N ALA A 82 -1.23 -7.09 23.15
CA ALA A 82 -0.06 -7.97 23.18
C ALA A 82 0.11 -8.63 24.57
N LYS A 83 -0.07 -7.88 25.66
CA LYS A 83 -0.05 -8.40 27.04
C LYS A 83 -1.19 -9.42 27.32
N ALA A 84 -2.32 -9.26 26.65
CA ALA A 84 -3.44 -10.20 26.72
C ALA A 84 -3.28 -11.43 25.80
N GLY A 85 -2.13 -11.57 25.11
CA GLY A 85 -1.87 -12.68 24.19
C GLY A 85 -2.53 -12.51 22.82
N ILE A 86 -2.91 -11.29 22.45
CA ILE A 86 -3.56 -10.95 21.17
C ILE A 86 -2.72 -9.88 20.46
N PRO A 87 -1.47 -10.15 20.07
CA PRO A 87 -0.64 -9.16 19.36
C PRO A 87 -1.18 -8.88 17.96
N ASP A 88 -0.84 -7.71 17.42
CA ASP A 88 -1.10 -7.39 16.02
C ASP A 88 -0.08 -8.14 15.15
N GLU A 89 -0.45 -9.30 14.64
CA GLU A 89 0.38 -10.14 13.79
C GLU A 89 -0.17 -10.18 12.37
N LEU A 90 0.71 -9.98 11.39
CA LEU A 90 0.41 -10.20 9.99
C LEU A 90 0.57 -11.68 9.64
N ARG A 91 -0.30 -12.17 8.77
CA ARG A 91 -0.30 -13.56 8.29
C ARG A 91 -0.25 -13.57 6.76
N PRO A 92 0.33 -14.60 6.14
CA PRO A 92 0.27 -14.74 4.68
C PRO A 92 -1.16 -14.75 4.12
N SER A 93 -2.14 -15.18 4.92
CA SER A 93 -3.57 -15.13 4.57
C SER A 93 -4.17 -13.74 4.53
N ASP A 94 -3.45 -12.73 5.02
CA ASP A 94 -3.88 -11.33 4.92
C ASP A 94 -3.49 -10.69 3.59
N LEU A 95 -2.65 -11.35 2.79
CA LEU A 95 -2.37 -10.90 1.43
C LEU A 95 -3.61 -11.09 0.55
N TYR A 96 -3.93 -10.08 -0.25
CA TYR A 96 -4.92 -10.25 -1.31
C TYR A 96 -4.51 -11.39 -2.25
N PRO A 97 -5.46 -12.20 -2.75
CA PRO A 97 -5.14 -13.38 -3.57
C PRO A 97 -4.37 -13.05 -4.86
N ASP A 98 -4.52 -11.84 -5.39
CA ASP A 98 -3.86 -11.35 -6.59
C ASP A 98 -2.49 -10.68 -6.34
N ALA A 99 -2.08 -10.48 -5.07
CA ALA A 99 -0.84 -9.79 -4.75
C ALA A 99 0.41 -10.56 -5.22
N LEU A 100 0.57 -11.81 -4.78
CA LEU A 100 1.74 -12.62 -5.16
C LEU A 100 1.81 -12.92 -6.67
N PRO A 101 0.71 -13.28 -7.35
CA PRO A 101 0.72 -13.45 -8.81
C PRO A 101 1.12 -12.17 -9.56
N CYS A 102 0.64 -11.00 -9.10
CA CYS A 102 1.02 -9.72 -9.70
C CYS A 102 2.52 -9.43 -9.52
N ILE A 103 3.04 -9.58 -8.31
CA ILE A 103 4.47 -9.40 -8.01
C ILE A 103 5.34 -10.29 -8.91
N ALA A 104 4.97 -11.57 -9.06
CA ALA A 104 5.69 -12.51 -9.92
C ALA A 104 5.67 -12.05 -11.39
N ALA A 105 4.51 -11.67 -11.92
CA ALA A 105 4.38 -11.21 -13.29
C ALA A 105 5.20 -9.93 -13.57
N LEU A 106 5.23 -8.97 -12.64
CA LEU A 106 6.03 -7.76 -12.77
C LEU A 106 7.54 -8.06 -12.77
N ARG A 107 7.98 -9.01 -11.94
CA ARG A 107 9.38 -9.47 -11.95
C ARG A 107 9.75 -10.18 -13.24
N ASP A 108 8.83 -10.97 -13.81
CA ASP A 108 9.03 -11.60 -15.12
C ASP A 108 9.14 -10.56 -16.24
N MET A 109 8.54 -9.38 -16.08
CA MET A 109 8.73 -8.22 -16.97
C MET A 109 10.08 -7.51 -16.75
N GLY A 110 10.87 -7.92 -15.77
CA GLY A 110 12.18 -7.32 -15.45
C GLY A 110 12.11 -6.06 -14.62
N LEU A 111 10.98 -5.77 -13.96
CA LEU A 111 10.80 -4.62 -13.11
C LEU A 111 11.32 -4.87 -11.69
N VAL A 112 11.89 -3.85 -11.06
CA VAL A 112 12.11 -3.83 -9.60
C VAL A 112 10.75 -3.72 -8.92
N VAL A 113 10.47 -4.59 -7.96
CA VAL A 113 9.19 -4.58 -7.24
C VAL A 113 9.42 -4.19 -5.80
N GLY A 114 8.73 -3.16 -5.35
CA GLY A 114 8.81 -2.64 -3.98
C GLY A 114 7.46 -2.60 -3.27
N ALA A 115 7.52 -2.46 -1.96
CA ALA A 115 6.38 -2.16 -1.11
C ALA A 115 6.76 -1.07 -0.10
N ALA A 116 5.97 0.01 -0.03
CA ALA A 116 6.25 1.13 0.85
C ALA A 116 4.95 1.76 1.36
N GLY A 117 4.80 1.91 2.69
CA GLY A 117 3.56 2.40 3.28
C GLY A 117 3.73 3.08 4.64
N ASN A 118 2.65 3.68 5.12
CA ASN A 118 2.58 4.27 6.47
C ASN A 118 2.42 3.16 7.52
N THR A 119 3.50 2.43 7.77
CA THR A 119 3.51 1.23 8.61
C THR A 119 4.68 1.25 9.61
N GLY A 120 4.69 0.28 10.51
CA GLY A 120 5.83 0.01 11.40
C GLY A 120 6.89 -0.85 10.72
N VAL A 121 8.09 -0.88 11.30
CA VAL A 121 9.21 -1.66 10.77
C VAL A 121 8.97 -3.18 10.81
N GLU A 122 8.08 -3.66 11.67
CA GLU A 122 7.67 -5.06 11.72
C GLU A 122 7.00 -5.54 10.42
N VAL A 123 6.31 -4.62 9.72
CA VAL A 123 5.66 -4.90 8.43
C VAL A 123 6.70 -5.11 7.32
N GLU A 124 7.81 -4.40 7.36
CA GLU A 124 8.90 -4.59 6.38
C GLU A 124 9.42 -6.03 6.38
N ARG A 125 9.64 -6.60 7.57
CA ARG A 125 10.08 -8.00 7.69
C ARG A 125 9.07 -8.95 7.08
N PHE A 126 7.79 -8.75 7.37
CA PHE A 126 6.72 -9.57 6.81
C PHE A 126 6.72 -9.52 5.29
N LEU A 127 6.77 -8.32 4.69
CA LEU A 127 6.75 -8.14 3.25
C LEU A 127 7.97 -8.77 2.56
N ARG A 128 9.17 -8.62 3.13
CA ARG A 128 10.38 -9.26 2.59
C ARG A 128 10.25 -10.77 2.55
N VAL A 129 9.73 -11.39 3.61
CA VAL A 129 9.63 -12.85 3.74
C VAL A 129 8.45 -13.39 2.94
N SER A 130 7.29 -12.75 3.01
CA SER A 130 6.05 -13.27 2.44
C SER A 130 5.83 -12.89 0.97
N CYS A 131 6.33 -11.71 0.53
CA CYS A 131 6.12 -11.23 -0.84
C CYS A 131 7.38 -11.33 -1.70
N GLY A 132 8.56 -11.45 -1.10
CA GLY A 132 9.83 -11.53 -1.83
C GLY A 132 10.12 -10.28 -2.68
N VAL A 133 9.62 -9.11 -2.28
CA VAL A 133 9.86 -7.84 -2.97
C VAL A 133 11.30 -7.35 -2.80
N ASP A 134 11.81 -6.63 -3.79
CA ASP A 134 13.20 -6.18 -3.84
C ASP A 134 13.46 -5.00 -2.91
N VAL A 135 12.48 -4.10 -2.80
CA VAL A 135 12.54 -2.88 -1.98
C VAL A 135 11.39 -2.87 -0.97
N VAL A 136 11.70 -2.59 0.29
CA VAL A 136 10.66 -2.42 1.32
C VAL A 136 11.01 -1.20 2.16
N ALA A 137 10.01 -0.35 2.39
CA ALA A 137 10.10 0.81 3.26
C ALA A 137 8.85 0.99 4.11
N SER A 138 9.03 1.43 5.34
CA SER A 138 7.96 1.88 6.22
C SER A 138 8.16 3.33 6.61
N SER A 139 7.08 4.05 6.91
CA SER A 139 7.19 5.42 7.44
C SER A 139 7.97 5.45 8.75
N ALA A 140 7.87 4.40 9.57
CA ALA A 140 8.64 4.29 10.80
C ALA A 140 10.14 4.13 10.54
N GLY A 141 10.54 3.32 9.54
CA GLY A 141 11.94 3.12 9.15
C GLY A 141 12.55 4.34 8.47
N LEU A 142 11.77 5.03 7.65
CA LEU A 142 12.20 6.25 6.93
C LEU A 142 12.22 7.50 7.81
N GLY A 143 11.47 7.52 8.92
CA GLY A 143 11.25 8.72 9.72
C GLY A 143 10.38 9.79 9.02
N VAL A 144 9.76 9.45 7.92
CA VAL A 144 8.85 10.31 7.14
C VAL A 144 7.69 9.47 6.59
N ALA A 145 6.49 10.05 6.57
CA ALA A 145 5.25 9.37 6.20
C ALA A 145 4.60 10.00 4.96
N LYS A 146 3.85 9.22 4.20
CA LYS A 146 2.92 9.75 3.19
C LYS A 146 1.90 10.67 3.86
N PRO A 147 1.49 11.76 3.24
CA PRO A 147 1.77 12.18 1.87
C PRO A 147 3.03 13.07 1.71
N ALA A 148 3.91 13.15 2.70
CA ALA A 148 5.07 14.04 2.60
C ALA A 148 5.98 13.69 1.39
N PRO A 149 6.43 14.68 0.60
CA PRO A 149 7.28 14.46 -0.59
C PRO A 149 8.56 13.68 -0.29
N GLY A 150 9.13 13.87 0.91
CA GLY A 150 10.34 13.14 1.35
C GLY A 150 10.15 11.63 1.43
N PHE A 151 8.92 11.13 1.62
CA PHE A 151 8.63 9.70 1.57
C PHE A 151 8.87 9.12 0.17
N PHE A 152 8.31 9.75 -0.85
CA PHE A 152 8.42 9.30 -2.25
C PHE A 152 9.84 9.45 -2.78
N ALA A 153 10.56 10.51 -2.39
CA ALA A 153 11.98 10.67 -2.71
C ALA A 153 12.81 9.52 -2.12
N ALA A 154 12.62 9.20 -0.84
CA ALA A 154 13.30 8.07 -0.19
C ALA A 154 12.98 6.72 -0.84
N VAL A 155 11.74 6.51 -1.29
CA VAL A 155 11.33 5.31 -2.03
C VAL A 155 12.06 5.22 -3.38
N ALA A 156 12.20 6.31 -4.11
CA ALA A 156 12.93 6.35 -5.38
C ALA A 156 14.42 6.06 -5.17
N ASP A 157 15.03 6.65 -4.14
CA ASP A 157 16.43 6.41 -3.77
C ASP A 157 16.67 4.93 -3.41
N LEU A 158 15.78 4.32 -2.61
CA LEU A 158 15.88 2.90 -2.26
C LEU A 158 15.69 1.97 -3.46
N ALA A 159 14.84 2.34 -4.40
CA ALA A 159 14.66 1.59 -5.64
C ALA A 159 15.84 1.77 -6.62
N GLY A 160 16.64 2.82 -6.45
CA GLY A 160 17.71 3.19 -7.38
C GLY A 160 17.19 3.59 -8.76
N VAL A 161 15.96 4.15 -8.82
CA VAL A 161 15.24 4.45 -10.05
C VAL A 161 14.71 5.88 -9.99
N GLU A 162 14.88 6.62 -11.09
CA GLU A 162 14.30 7.97 -11.23
C GLU A 162 12.78 7.93 -11.08
N PRO A 163 12.15 8.92 -10.38
CA PRO A 163 10.72 8.92 -10.12
C PRO A 163 9.85 8.69 -11.36
N GLY A 164 10.14 9.34 -12.49
CA GLY A 164 9.39 9.19 -13.73
C GLY A 164 9.40 7.77 -14.34
N ARG A 165 10.19 6.87 -13.79
CA ARG A 165 10.28 5.47 -14.20
C ARG A 165 9.76 4.50 -13.12
N ILE A 166 9.07 5.02 -12.10
CA ILE A 166 8.44 4.27 -11.02
C ILE A 166 6.92 4.39 -11.16
N ALA A 167 6.21 3.27 -11.16
CA ALA A 167 4.77 3.27 -10.92
C ALA A 167 4.50 3.06 -9.42
N TYR A 168 3.77 3.98 -8.80
CA TYR A 168 3.33 3.85 -7.41
C TYR A 168 1.85 3.47 -7.38
N VAL A 169 1.53 2.36 -6.72
CA VAL A 169 0.18 1.75 -6.67
C VAL A 169 -0.39 1.89 -5.27
N GLY A 170 -1.56 2.51 -5.14
CA GLY A 170 -2.22 2.63 -3.85
C GLY A 170 -3.73 2.87 -3.98
N ASP A 171 -4.45 2.70 -2.87
CA ASP A 171 -5.90 2.80 -2.79
C ASP A 171 -6.37 4.22 -2.44
N ARG A 172 -5.48 5.07 -1.92
CA ARG A 172 -5.83 6.40 -1.43
C ARG A 172 -5.40 7.50 -2.39
N VAL A 173 -6.38 8.31 -2.81
CA VAL A 173 -6.10 9.46 -3.69
C VAL A 173 -5.22 10.49 -3.00
N ASP A 174 -5.53 10.84 -1.74
CA ASP A 174 -4.84 11.86 -0.95
C ASP A 174 -3.44 11.46 -0.47
N ASN A 175 -3.21 10.17 -0.30
CA ASN A 175 -2.03 9.63 0.36
C ASN A 175 -1.06 8.94 -0.60
N ASP A 176 -1.58 8.44 -1.73
CA ASP A 176 -0.82 7.66 -2.71
C ASP A 176 -0.79 8.34 -4.08
N VAL A 177 -1.97 8.60 -4.67
CA VAL A 177 -2.10 9.05 -6.07
C VAL A 177 -1.55 10.45 -6.26
N LEU A 178 -2.10 11.44 -5.54
CA LEU A 178 -1.69 12.83 -5.72
C LEU A 178 -0.22 13.06 -5.35
N PRO A 179 0.28 12.54 -4.20
CA PRO A 179 1.68 12.74 -3.87
C PRO A 179 2.65 11.99 -4.79
N ALA A 180 2.27 10.82 -5.35
CA ALA A 180 3.09 10.13 -6.35
C ALA A 180 3.21 10.95 -7.63
N LEU A 181 2.11 11.53 -8.12
CA LEU A 181 2.12 12.47 -9.25
C LEU A 181 3.00 13.70 -8.97
N GLU A 182 2.89 14.28 -7.77
CA GLU A 182 3.71 15.42 -7.36
C GLU A 182 5.21 15.07 -7.30
N ALA A 183 5.53 13.83 -6.98
CA ALA A 183 6.90 13.30 -7.02
C ALA A 183 7.37 12.95 -8.44
N GLY A 184 6.52 13.11 -9.47
CA GLY A 184 6.83 12.77 -10.85
C GLY A 184 6.76 11.27 -11.17
N MET A 185 6.12 10.47 -10.31
CA MET A 185 5.89 9.03 -10.55
C MET A 185 4.63 8.81 -11.39
N VAL A 186 4.52 7.65 -12.02
CA VAL A 186 3.27 7.17 -12.61
C VAL A 186 2.36 6.69 -11.49
N ALA A 187 1.22 7.34 -11.31
CA ALA A 187 0.29 7.03 -10.24
C ALA A 187 -0.78 6.02 -10.67
N VAL A 188 -0.88 4.92 -9.93
CA VAL A 188 -1.90 3.89 -10.15
C VAL A 188 -2.86 3.86 -8.98
N HIS A 189 -4.13 4.16 -9.23
CA HIS A 189 -5.20 4.04 -8.24
C HIS A 189 -5.84 2.66 -8.33
N ILE A 190 -5.81 1.92 -7.23
CA ILE A 190 -6.56 0.68 -7.10
C ILE A 190 -7.86 0.91 -6.30
N ARG A 191 -9.00 0.53 -6.87
CA ARG A 191 -10.30 0.64 -6.20
C ARG A 191 -10.53 -0.58 -5.30
N ARG A 192 -9.91 -0.56 -4.13
CA ARG A 192 -9.91 -1.66 -3.16
C ARG A 192 -10.01 -1.10 -1.75
N GLY A 193 -10.59 -1.87 -0.83
CA GLY A 193 -10.79 -1.43 0.53
C GLY A 193 -11.72 -0.20 0.69
N PRO A 194 -11.98 0.24 1.91
CA PRO A 194 -12.91 1.35 2.17
C PRO A 194 -12.47 2.66 1.54
N TRP A 195 -11.17 3.00 1.59
CA TRP A 195 -10.64 4.21 0.96
C TRP A 195 -10.73 4.15 -0.56
N GLY A 196 -10.23 3.06 -1.16
CA GLY A 196 -10.24 2.93 -2.62
C GLY A 196 -11.63 3.07 -3.21
N HIS A 197 -12.66 2.48 -2.57
CA HIS A 197 -14.04 2.62 -3.01
C HIS A 197 -14.59 4.03 -2.83
N LEU A 198 -14.36 4.68 -1.70
CA LEU A 198 -14.84 6.05 -1.45
C LEU A 198 -14.09 7.07 -2.30
N HIS A 199 -12.77 6.94 -2.42
CA HIS A 199 -11.94 7.84 -3.18
C HIS A 199 -12.12 7.71 -4.69
N ALA A 200 -12.53 6.55 -5.22
CA ALA A 200 -12.82 6.36 -6.64
C ALA A 200 -13.92 7.31 -7.17
N GLY A 201 -14.79 7.79 -6.28
CA GLY A 201 -15.82 8.79 -6.60
C GLY A 201 -15.35 10.24 -6.56
N LEU A 202 -14.13 10.52 -6.09
CA LEU A 202 -13.60 11.87 -6.02
C LEU A 202 -13.14 12.35 -7.42
N PRO A 203 -13.35 13.63 -7.77
CA PRO A 203 -12.84 14.19 -9.02
C PRO A 203 -11.32 13.98 -9.19
N GLU A 204 -10.57 14.08 -8.09
CA GLU A 204 -9.13 13.92 -8.05
C GLU A 204 -8.66 12.51 -8.43
N ALA A 205 -9.50 11.48 -8.26
CA ALA A 205 -9.19 10.12 -8.70
C ALA A 205 -8.99 10.00 -10.22
N ALA A 206 -9.58 10.92 -10.99
CA ALA A 206 -9.39 11.00 -12.43
C ALA A 206 -7.98 11.45 -12.84
N ARG A 207 -7.19 11.96 -11.90
CA ARG A 207 -5.80 12.37 -12.15
C ARG A 207 -4.82 11.19 -12.16
N ALA A 208 -5.20 10.03 -11.62
CA ALA A 208 -4.38 8.82 -11.70
C ALA A 208 -4.12 8.45 -13.18
N ASP A 209 -2.87 8.16 -13.52
CA ASP A 209 -2.48 7.74 -14.88
C ASP A 209 -3.12 6.41 -15.25
N ILE A 210 -3.24 5.51 -14.26
CA ILE A 210 -3.86 4.20 -14.42
C ILE A 210 -4.86 3.98 -13.27
N ARG A 211 -6.00 3.38 -13.60
CA ARG A 211 -6.99 2.93 -12.60
C ARG A 211 -7.31 1.47 -12.82
N ILE A 212 -7.31 0.70 -11.74
CA ILE A 212 -7.56 -0.74 -11.72
C ILE A 212 -8.51 -1.13 -10.58
N ASP A 213 -9.18 -2.26 -10.73
CA ASP A 213 -10.01 -2.85 -9.68
C ASP A 213 -9.33 -4.09 -9.05
N SER A 214 -8.29 -4.62 -9.70
CA SER A 214 -7.52 -5.77 -9.24
C SER A 214 -6.06 -5.64 -9.66
N LEU A 215 -5.15 -6.14 -8.83
CA LEU A 215 -3.73 -6.23 -9.17
C LEU A 215 -3.48 -7.18 -10.37
N ALA A 216 -4.40 -8.08 -10.66
CA ALA A 216 -4.31 -8.93 -11.85
C ALA A 216 -4.32 -8.13 -13.17
N GLU A 217 -4.89 -6.93 -13.17
CA GLU A 217 -4.91 -6.04 -14.34
C GLU A 217 -3.57 -5.32 -14.55
N LEU A 218 -2.81 -5.10 -13.48
CA LEU A 218 -1.68 -4.18 -13.47
C LEU A 218 -0.60 -4.49 -14.50
N PRO A 219 -0.12 -5.75 -14.65
CA PRO A 219 0.93 -6.05 -15.63
C PRO A 219 0.52 -5.67 -17.05
N GLY A 220 -0.72 -5.99 -17.45
CA GLY A 220 -1.26 -5.64 -18.77
C GLY A 220 -1.42 -4.13 -18.97
N ARG A 221 -1.85 -3.40 -17.92
CA ARG A 221 -2.02 -1.95 -17.97
C ARG A 221 -0.69 -1.22 -18.09
N LEU A 222 0.34 -1.68 -17.36
CA LEU A 222 1.69 -1.10 -17.45
C LEU A 222 2.34 -1.39 -18.81
N ALA A 223 2.15 -2.58 -19.36
CA ALA A 223 2.66 -2.90 -20.70
C ALA A 223 2.02 -2.05 -21.81
N ALA A 224 0.79 -1.59 -21.62
CA ALA A 224 0.06 -0.73 -22.56
C ALA A 224 0.25 0.77 -22.28
N HIS A 225 0.88 1.14 -21.16
CA HIS A 225 1.10 2.54 -20.80
C HIS A 225 2.24 3.10 -21.64
N PRO A 226 2.02 4.21 -22.40
CA PRO A 226 3.08 4.82 -23.18
C PRO A 226 4.20 5.32 -22.28
N ALA A 227 5.44 5.07 -22.71
CA ALA A 227 6.64 5.59 -22.05
C ALA A 227 6.75 7.11 -22.20
#